data_fabf49fcd7df91a0f7ea7a66049f5f67
#
_entry.id   fabf49fcd7df91a0f7ea7a66049f5f67
#
_cell.length_a   1.000
_cell.length_b   1.000
_cell.length_c   1.000
_cell.angle_alpha   90.00
_cell.angle_beta   90.00
_cell.angle_gamma   90.00
#
_symmetry.space_group_name_H-M   'P 1'
#
loop_
_entity.id
_entity.type
_entity.pdbx_description
1 polymer ?
#
loop_
_entity_poly.entity_id
_entity_poly.type
_entity_poly.pdbx_seq_one_letter_code
_entity_poly.pdbx_strand_id
1 'polypeptide(L)'
;MLDANQIAQVKAYLFLGHKQHEIAAHFNVNSGRIAEIAAGKMGRHIDPVPTQTLPPIGAKPAPRFFTPKQTLEEQIAIFNDFVMTARANAPAYVHLITPQLADWLLKNRNGGNRPKSEKNIDLYAEAMEENDWPVTGATIIVGKNGNILDGQHRLVACCRSESSFMTYIVFGVNESNFTRIDTGRKRTNIDAFHIAGVPNPSAAAKAARWLRIYSENPEDRSVTYTNDDLLNWMRQEGRVDADLFHECVSHAIAIKKDSKLHKCEMPEGPMAALLYLFAKKSKKDMLQFVSFMRIGNKQPAISLYASIKKVKGDSGGRVNEVLRNGRTIQAWNLWREGKRVSEKNLNYTPLSDDYPKIV
;
A
#
# COMPACT_ATOMS: atom_id res chain seq x y z
N MET A 1 32.88 10.40 18.81
CA MET A 1 34.28 10.42 18.30
C MET A 1 34.23 11.18 16.99
N LEU A 2 35.17 12.12 16.75
CA LEU A 2 35.20 12.88 15.50
C LEU A 2 35.59 11.95 14.33
N ASP A 3 34.85 12.03 13.21
CA ASP A 3 35.21 11.34 11.96
C ASP A 3 36.28 12.10 11.17
N ALA A 4 36.76 11.51 10.09
CA ALA A 4 37.84 12.09 9.28
C ALA A 4 37.47 13.46 8.69
N ASN A 5 36.21 13.69 8.30
CA ASN A 5 35.75 14.96 7.76
C ASN A 5 35.67 16.04 8.85
N GLN A 6 35.17 15.67 10.04
CA GLN A 6 35.16 16.56 11.20
C GLN A 6 36.57 16.95 11.64
N ILE A 7 37.54 16.01 11.60
CA ILE A 7 38.95 16.30 11.90
C ILE A 7 39.51 17.28 10.84
N ALA A 8 39.18 17.10 9.56
CA ALA A 8 39.61 18.03 8.51
C ALA A 8 39.03 19.45 8.70
N GLN A 9 37.74 19.54 9.13
CA GLN A 9 37.11 20.82 9.48
C GLN A 9 37.75 21.46 10.73
N VAL A 10 38.01 20.67 11.78
CA VAL A 10 38.72 21.17 12.99
C VAL A 10 40.05 21.77 12.62
N LYS A 11 40.82 21.12 11.76
CA LYS A 11 42.11 21.66 11.28
C LYS A 11 41.96 22.98 10.52
N ALA A 12 40.95 23.10 9.69
CA ALA A 12 40.66 24.30 8.93
C ALA A 12 40.23 25.45 9.86
N TYR A 13 39.43 25.22 10.89
CA TYR A 13 39.08 26.21 11.91
C TYR A 13 40.31 26.64 12.75
N LEU A 14 41.16 25.71 13.12
CA LEU A 14 42.42 26.02 13.80
C LEU A 14 43.33 26.90 12.91
N PHE A 15 43.39 26.61 11.62
CA PHE A 15 44.14 27.41 10.65
C PHE A 15 43.58 28.84 10.53
N LEU A 16 42.25 29.02 10.61
CA LEU A 16 41.60 30.32 10.63
C LEU A 16 41.72 31.04 11.97
N GLY A 17 42.41 30.49 12.97
CA GLY A 17 42.67 31.11 14.26
C GLY A 17 41.52 31.02 15.27
N HIS A 18 40.51 30.20 15.05
CA HIS A 18 39.45 29.99 16.04
C HIS A 18 39.99 29.31 17.31
N LYS A 19 39.42 29.68 18.46
CA LYS A 19 39.85 29.12 19.75
C LYS A 19 39.40 27.70 19.92
N GLN A 20 40.24 26.86 20.51
CA GLN A 20 39.99 25.41 20.67
C GLN A 20 38.67 25.13 21.41
N HIS A 21 38.27 25.95 22.39
CA HIS A 21 37.02 25.76 23.12
C HIS A 21 35.79 26.10 22.25
N GLU A 22 35.89 27.08 21.35
CA GLU A 22 34.83 27.42 20.40
C GLU A 22 34.62 26.27 19.39
N ILE A 23 35.72 25.70 18.87
CA ILE A 23 35.70 24.55 17.98
C ILE A 23 35.15 23.35 18.74
N ALA A 24 35.55 23.11 19.98
CA ALA A 24 35.06 22.01 20.81
C ALA A 24 33.55 22.11 21.05
N ALA A 25 33.03 23.31 21.33
CA ALA A 25 31.61 23.59 21.49
C ALA A 25 30.85 23.37 20.17
N HIS A 26 31.40 23.76 19.02
CA HIS A 26 30.83 23.57 17.69
C HIS A 26 30.64 22.08 17.34
N PHE A 27 31.64 21.25 17.67
CA PHE A 27 31.59 19.81 17.41
C PHE A 27 30.99 18.98 18.58
N ASN A 28 30.59 19.63 19.66
CA ASN A 28 30.10 18.99 20.89
C ASN A 28 31.07 17.93 21.42
N VAL A 29 32.32 18.28 21.51
CA VAL A 29 33.41 17.41 22.03
C VAL A 29 34.19 18.11 23.14
N ASN A 30 34.93 17.32 23.90
CA ASN A 30 35.88 17.90 24.88
C ASN A 30 37.00 18.65 24.18
N SER A 31 37.37 19.86 24.69
CA SER A 31 38.44 20.68 24.15
C SER A 31 39.81 19.96 24.08
N GLY A 32 40.02 18.95 24.94
CA GLY A 32 41.19 18.07 24.87
C GLY A 32 41.30 17.31 23.54
N ARG A 33 40.18 16.93 22.93
CA ARG A 33 40.18 16.32 21.59
C ARG A 33 40.63 17.28 20.50
N ILE A 34 40.24 18.55 20.61
CA ILE A 34 40.70 19.58 19.68
C ILE A 34 42.20 19.83 19.87
N ALA A 35 42.70 19.84 21.13
CA ALA A 35 44.11 19.94 21.43
C ALA A 35 44.94 18.79 20.88
N GLU A 36 44.41 17.56 20.93
CA GLU A 36 45.06 16.39 20.32
C GLU A 36 45.19 16.53 18.79
N ILE A 37 44.20 17.07 18.12
CA ILE A 37 44.24 17.33 16.67
C ILE A 37 45.20 18.47 16.36
N ALA A 38 45.19 19.57 17.15
CA ALA A 38 46.10 20.70 17.02
C ALA A 38 47.58 20.26 17.20
N ALA A 39 47.81 19.37 18.13
CA ALA A 39 49.15 18.81 18.40
C ALA A 39 49.59 17.71 17.41
N GLY A 40 48.74 17.39 16.42
CA GLY A 40 49.03 16.31 15.45
C GLY A 40 49.03 14.90 16.03
N LYS A 41 48.49 14.72 17.24
CA LYS A 41 48.34 13.38 17.89
C LYS A 41 47.20 12.59 17.31
N MET A 42 46.20 13.29 16.72
CA MET A 42 45.04 12.68 16.07
C MET A 42 44.89 13.22 14.64
N GLY A 43 44.55 12.36 13.68
CA GLY A 43 44.28 12.73 12.29
C GLY A 43 45.48 13.30 11.53
N ARG A 44 46.70 12.96 11.86
CA ARG A 44 47.94 13.54 11.29
C ARG A 44 48.02 13.49 9.76
N HIS A 45 47.37 12.46 9.18
CA HIS A 45 47.33 12.19 7.72
C HIS A 45 46.09 12.80 7.04
N ILE A 46 45.25 13.53 7.77
CA ILE A 46 44.04 14.14 7.24
C ILE A 46 44.32 15.62 6.93
N ASP A 47 44.16 16.01 5.66
CA ASP A 47 44.34 17.39 5.26
C ASP A 47 43.11 18.23 5.68
N PRO A 48 43.29 19.52 5.97
CA PRO A 48 42.19 20.44 6.26
C PRO A 48 41.28 20.61 5.03
N VAL A 49 39.98 20.83 5.26
CA VAL A 49 39.07 21.19 4.17
C VAL A 49 39.34 22.65 3.71
N PRO A 50 38.94 23.02 2.46
CA PRO A 50 39.01 24.41 2.01
C PRO A 50 38.20 25.32 2.95
N THR A 51 38.82 26.42 3.39
CA THR A 51 38.22 27.32 4.40
C THR A 51 36.93 27.96 3.95
N GLN A 52 36.72 28.11 2.62
CA GLN A 52 35.49 28.68 2.02
C GLN A 52 34.28 27.75 2.19
N THR A 53 34.49 26.48 2.52
CA THR A 53 33.42 25.51 2.72
C THR A 53 33.03 25.33 4.17
N LEU A 54 33.67 26.06 5.10
CA LEU A 54 33.41 25.93 6.52
C LEU A 54 32.17 26.74 6.95
N PRO A 55 31.24 26.13 7.70
CA PRO A 55 30.18 26.89 8.35
C PRO A 55 30.80 27.81 9.45
N PRO A 56 30.21 28.97 9.72
CA PRO A 56 30.71 29.84 10.79
C PRO A 56 30.62 29.16 12.16
N ILE A 57 31.69 29.29 12.99
CA ILE A 57 31.67 28.81 14.38
C ILE A 57 30.58 29.52 15.17
N GLY A 58 29.81 28.80 15.95
CA GLY A 58 28.68 29.32 16.71
C GLY A 58 27.37 29.37 15.93
N ALA A 59 27.36 29.07 14.63
CA ALA A 59 26.13 28.68 13.95
C ALA A 59 25.64 27.40 14.61
N LYS A 60 24.40 27.39 15.11
CA LYS A 60 23.76 26.12 15.53
C LYS A 60 23.88 25.15 14.37
N PRO A 61 24.39 23.90 14.56
CA PRO A 61 24.39 22.94 13.50
C PRO A 61 22.97 22.87 12.94
N ALA A 62 22.85 22.97 11.61
CA ALA A 62 21.55 22.88 10.97
C ALA A 62 20.85 21.64 11.52
N PRO A 63 19.59 21.73 11.94
CA PRO A 63 18.89 20.59 12.47
C PRO A 63 18.95 19.48 11.43
N ARG A 64 19.39 18.28 11.83
CA ARG A 64 19.57 17.12 10.94
C ARG A 64 18.24 16.54 10.42
N PHE A 65 17.12 17.23 10.72
CA PHE A 65 15.77 16.73 10.39
C PHE A 65 14.93 17.91 9.90
N PHE A 66 14.05 17.64 8.96
CA PHE A 66 13.00 18.59 8.61
C PHE A 66 11.97 18.62 9.74
N THR A 67 11.65 19.80 10.22
CA THR A 67 10.71 20.01 11.33
C THR A 67 9.66 21.04 10.96
N PRO A 68 8.48 21.06 11.64
CA PRO A 68 7.41 22.02 11.34
C PRO A 68 7.79 23.50 11.56
N LYS A 69 8.88 23.75 12.32
CA LYS A 69 9.32 25.11 12.69
C LYS A 69 10.31 25.73 11.69
N GLN A 70 10.73 24.97 10.67
CA GLN A 70 11.71 25.44 9.69
C GLN A 70 11.02 26.11 8.52
N THR A 71 11.63 27.21 8.02
CA THR A 71 11.20 27.80 6.75
C THR A 71 11.54 26.89 5.58
N LEU A 72 10.97 27.15 4.40
CA LEU A 72 11.27 26.38 3.19
C LEU A 72 12.77 26.51 2.83
N GLU A 73 13.37 27.68 2.97
CA GLU A 73 14.79 27.92 2.71
C GLU A 73 15.68 27.08 3.63
N GLU A 74 15.33 26.99 4.92
CA GLU A 74 16.04 26.15 5.88
C GLU A 74 15.90 24.65 5.52
N GLN A 75 14.71 24.20 5.13
CA GLN A 75 14.48 22.81 4.69
C GLN A 75 15.28 22.50 3.42
N ILE A 76 15.33 23.41 2.46
CA ILE A 76 16.13 23.27 1.23
C ILE A 76 17.63 23.22 1.56
N ALA A 77 18.10 24.07 2.47
CA ALA A 77 19.50 24.08 2.89
C ALA A 77 19.90 22.74 3.53
N ILE A 78 19.07 22.20 4.41
CA ILE A 78 19.26 20.89 5.04
C ILE A 78 19.24 19.78 3.98
N PHE A 79 18.32 19.79 3.02
CA PHE A 79 18.26 18.83 1.93
C PHE A 79 19.55 18.83 1.11
N ASN A 80 20.02 20.00 0.71
CA ASN A 80 21.25 20.14 -0.05
C ASN A 80 22.49 19.68 0.75
N ASP A 81 22.54 19.97 2.06
CA ASP A 81 23.60 19.47 2.94
C ASP A 81 23.62 17.94 2.98
N PHE A 82 22.45 17.30 3.12
CA PHE A 82 22.35 15.85 3.03
C PHE A 82 22.82 15.29 1.68
N VAL A 83 22.46 15.93 0.57
CA VAL A 83 22.93 15.53 -0.77
C VAL A 83 24.45 15.62 -0.87
N MET A 84 25.06 16.67 -0.34
CA MET A 84 26.52 16.88 -0.38
C MET A 84 27.29 15.96 0.55
N THR A 85 26.72 15.62 1.71
CA THR A 85 27.40 14.86 2.76
C THR A 85 27.04 13.37 2.78
N ALA A 86 25.98 12.97 2.08
CA ALA A 86 25.52 11.59 2.07
C ALA A 86 26.52 10.65 1.42
N ARG A 87 26.89 9.61 2.17
CA ARG A 87 27.71 8.49 1.70
C ARG A 87 26.85 7.25 1.50
N ALA A 88 27.32 6.35 0.67
CA ALA A 88 26.77 4.99 0.66
C ALA A 88 26.81 4.45 2.10
N ASN A 89 25.67 3.97 2.62
CA ASN A 89 25.46 3.53 4.00
C ASN A 89 25.22 4.64 5.05
N ALA A 90 24.89 5.86 4.65
CA ALA A 90 24.36 6.85 5.61
C ALA A 90 23.04 6.35 6.23
N PRO A 91 22.84 6.54 7.55
CA PRO A 91 21.58 6.13 8.19
C PRO A 91 20.41 6.93 7.61
N ALA A 92 19.28 6.25 7.41
CA ALA A 92 18.03 6.89 7.06
C ALA A 92 17.41 7.54 8.30
N TYR A 93 16.88 8.75 8.14
CA TYR A 93 16.20 9.48 9.21
C TYR A 93 14.75 9.73 8.84
N VAL A 94 13.89 9.86 9.85
CA VAL A 94 12.50 10.30 9.67
C VAL A 94 12.47 11.81 9.52
N HIS A 95 11.83 12.28 8.47
CA HIS A 95 11.69 13.70 8.15
C HIS A 95 10.22 14.07 7.98
N LEU A 96 9.86 15.29 8.34
CA LEU A 96 8.58 15.89 7.97
C LEU A 96 8.69 16.50 6.58
N ILE A 97 7.85 16.06 5.66
CA ILE A 97 7.73 16.67 4.33
C ILE A 97 6.52 17.61 4.35
N THR A 98 6.78 18.89 4.12
CA THR A 98 5.72 19.88 3.96
C THR A 98 5.30 20.01 2.50
N PRO A 99 4.08 20.48 2.20
CA PRO A 99 3.63 20.70 0.82
C PRO A 99 4.57 21.61 0.02
N GLN A 100 5.14 22.64 0.66
CA GLN A 100 6.09 23.57 0.04
C GLN A 100 7.41 22.87 -0.32
N LEU A 101 7.95 22.04 0.58
CA LEU A 101 9.15 21.25 0.29
C LEU A 101 8.88 20.21 -0.78
N ALA A 102 7.72 19.55 -0.74
CA ALA A 102 7.31 18.55 -1.75
C ALA A 102 7.21 19.19 -3.14
N ASP A 103 6.60 20.36 -3.26
CA ASP A 103 6.49 21.09 -4.52
C ASP A 103 7.88 21.53 -5.05
N TRP A 104 8.75 22.03 -4.17
CA TRP A 104 10.12 22.37 -4.54
C TRP A 104 10.91 21.16 -5.05
N LEU A 105 10.82 20.02 -4.36
CA LEU A 105 11.46 18.76 -4.75
C LEU A 105 10.96 18.28 -6.12
N LEU A 106 9.64 18.33 -6.34
CA LEU A 106 9.03 17.93 -7.61
C LEU A 106 9.47 18.82 -8.77
N LYS A 107 9.62 20.12 -8.56
CA LYS A 107 10.05 21.08 -9.60
C LYS A 107 11.55 21.00 -9.89
N ASN A 108 12.37 20.79 -8.87
CA ASN A 108 13.82 20.97 -8.98
C ASN A 108 14.61 19.65 -8.93
N ARG A 109 14.02 18.55 -8.45
CA ARG A 109 14.73 17.29 -8.15
C ARG A 109 14.03 16.04 -8.69
N ASN A 110 12.98 16.16 -9.50
CA ASN A 110 12.17 15.03 -9.98
C ASN A 110 12.41 14.72 -11.47
N GLY A 111 13.63 14.85 -11.95
CA GLY A 111 13.97 14.54 -13.34
C GLY A 111 14.04 13.02 -13.59
N GLY A 112 13.39 12.53 -14.68
CA GLY A 112 13.56 11.15 -15.16
C GLY A 112 12.68 10.09 -14.50
N ASN A 113 11.69 10.47 -13.70
CA ASN A 113 10.75 9.54 -13.08
C ASN A 113 9.66 9.05 -14.06
N ARG A 114 9.08 7.88 -13.76
CA ARG A 114 7.98 7.27 -14.52
C ARG A 114 6.72 8.15 -14.55
N PRO A 115 5.81 7.94 -15.52
CA PRO A 115 4.51 8.62 -15.53
C PRO A 115 3.75 8.44 -14.22
N LYS A 116 3.04 9.49 -13.81
CA LYS A 116 2.27 9.52 -12.56
C LYS A 116 1.01 8.67 -12.69
N SER A 117 0.65 7.98 -11.59
CA SER A 117 -0.63 7.25 -11.46
C SER A 117 -1.59 8.08 -10.63
N GLU A 118 -2.57 8.72 -11.26
CA GLU A 118 -3.56 9.57 -10.57
C GLU A 118 -4.27 8.80 -9.46
N LYS A 119 -4.70 7.56 -9.74
CA LYS A 119 -5.35 6.71 -8.74
C LYS A 119 -4.54 6.51 -7.46
N ASN A 120 -3.23 6.32 -7.57
CA ASN A 120 -2.37 6.15 -6.38
C ASN A 120 -2.17 7.48 -5.66
N ILE A 121 -2.14 8.59 -6.40
CA ILE A 121 -2.00 9.93 -5.83
C ILE A 121 -3.24 10.30 -5.04
N ASP A 122 -4.44 10.06 -5.59
CA ASP A 122 -5.72 10.34 -4.91
C ASP A 122 -5.82 9.55 -3.60
N LEU A 123 -5.52 8.25 -3.65
CA LEU A 123 -5.54 7.39 -2.47
C LEU A 123 -4.58 7.88 -1.36
N TYR A 124 -3.38 8.30 -1.75
CA TYR A 124 -2.39 8.81 -0.78
C TYR A 124 -2.78 10.18 -0.24
N ALA A 125 -3.37 11.05 -1.08
CA ALA A 125 -3.85 12.36 -0.67
C ALA A 125 -4.97 12.24 0.35
N GLU A 126 -5.97 11.39 0.10
CA GLU A 126 -7.07 11.10 1.02
C GLU A 126 -6.55 10.63 2.40
N ALA A 127 -5.62 9.67 2.42
CA ALA A 127 -5.02 9.20 3.67
C ALA A 127 -4.23 10.28 4.42
N MET A 128 -3.58 11.20 3.70
CA MET A 128 -2.87 12.34 4.32
C MET A 128 -3.84 13.38 4.87
N GLU A 129 -4.94 13.68 4.17
CA GLU A 129 -5.99 14.59 4.61
C GLU A 129 -6.69 14.09 5.88
N GLU A 130 -6.94 12.79 5.94
CA GLU A 130 -7.56 12.14 7.10
C GLU A 130 -6.60 11.94 8.29
N ASN A 131 -5.33 12.38 8.14
CA ASN A 131 -4.25 12.16 9.12
C ASN A 131 -4.03 10.66 9.44
N ASP A 132 -4.36 9.79 8.49
CA ASP A 132 -4.16 8.33 8.56
C ASP A 132 -2.95 7.88 7.71
N TRP A 133 -1.87 8.67 7.74
CA TRP A 133 -0.62 8.35 7.07
C TRP A 133 0.45 7.92 8.08
N PRO A 134 0.58 6.62 8.40
CA PRO A 134 1.58 6.15 9.34
C PRO A 134 2.98 6.19 8.73
N VAL A 135 3.99 6.37 9.59
CA VAL A 135 5.39 6.16 9.18
C VAL A 135 5.60 4.69 8.89
N THR A 136 5.72 4.34 7.63
CA THR A 136 6.00 2.99 7.16
C THR A 136 7.48 2.83 6.82
N GLY A 137 7.92 1.61 6.48
CA GLY A 137 9.24 1.39 5.91
C GLY A 137 9.42 1.91 4.48
N ALA A 138 8.39 2.51 3.87
CA ALA A 138 8.49 3.14 2.55
C ALA A 138 9.30 4.43 2.65
N THR A 139 10.35 4.55 1.84
CA THR A 139 11.32 5.66 1.88
C THR A 139 11.20 6.56 0.65
N ILE A 140 11.50 7.84 0.81
CA ILE A 140 11.89 8.67 -0.35
C ILE A 140 13.36 8.37 -0.60
N ILE A 141 13.72 8.07 -1.85
CA ILE A 141 15.09 7.74 -2.25
C ILE A 141 15.66 8.88 -3.08
N VAL A 142 16.79 9.40 -2.63
CA VAL A 142 17.52 10.50 -3.28
C VAL A 142 18.86 9.99 -3.80
N GLY A 143 19.11 10.24 -5.07
CA GLY A 143 20.35 9.89 -5.73
C GLY A 143 21.54 10.74 -5.27
N LYS A 144 22.75 10.34 -5.65
CA LYS A 144 23.98 11.12 -5.40
C LYS A 144 23.95 12.49 -6.03
N ASN A 145 23.25 12.66 -7.13
CA ASN A 145 23.05 13.93 -7.83
C ASN A 145 21.94 14.79 -7.19
N GLY A 146 21.29 14.31 -6.13
CA GLY A 146 20.19 14.98 -5.45
C GLY A 146 18.82 14.80 -6.09
N ASN A 147 18.69 13.99 -7.17
CA ASN A 147 17.41 13.73 -7.80
C ASN A 147 16.61 12.66 -7.01
N ILE A 148 15.30 12.83 -7.02
CA ILE A 148 14.37 11.87 -6.44
C ILE A 148 14.32 10.62 -7.35
N LEU A 149 14.70 9.47 -6.80
CA LEU A 149 14.65 8.19 -7.48
C LEU A 149 13.34 7.43 -7.15
N ASP A 150 12.82 7.60 -5.93
CA ASP A 150 11.50 7.06 -5.52
C ASP A 150 10.80 8.04 -4.57
N GLY A 151 9.47 7.95 -4.51
CA GLY A 151 8.61 8.78 -3.65
C GLY A 151 7.81 9.84 -4.40
N GLN A 152 7.90 9.93 -5.73
CA GLN A 152 7.19 10.93 -6.56
C GLN A 152 5.69 11.01 -6.24
N HIS A 153 4.97 9.87 -6.19
CA HIS A 153 3.52 9.85 -5.94
C HIS A 153 3.16 10.41 -4.55
N ARG A 154 3.98 10.13 -3.53
CA ARG A 154 3.79 10.64 -2.15
C ARG A 154 4.03 12.14 -2.07
N LEU A 155 5.03 12.65 -2.79
CA LEU A 155 5.27 14.09 -2.88
C LEU A 155 4.11 14.82 -3.59
N VAL A 156 3.59 14.25 -4.68
CA VAL A 156 2.44 14.83 -5.38
C VAL A 156 1.19 14.78 -4.52
N ALA A 157 0.95 13.68 -3.80
CA ALA A 157 -0.15 13.54 -2.87
C ALA A 157 -0.08 14.59 -1.73
N CYS A 158 1.11 14.81 -1.16
CA CYS A 158 1.35 15.85 -0.16
C CYS A 158 0.99 17.26 -0.68
N CYS A 159 1.36 17.58 -1.93
CA CYS A 159 0.98 18.85 -2.55
C CYS A 159 -0.54 18.94 -2.79
N ARG A 160 -1.20 17.84 -3.19
CA ARG A 160 -2.63 17.79 -3.50
C ARG A 160 -3.49 17.91 -2.25
N SER A 161 -3.11 17.20 -1.20
CA SER A 161 -3.81 17.20 0.10
C SER A 161 -3.50 18.44 0.96
N GLU A 162 -2.52 19.25 0.56
CA GLU A 162 -1.98 20.34 1.38
C GLU A 162 -1.58 19.91 2.80
N SER A 163 -1.36 18.59 3.00
CA SER A 163 -1.06 17.97 4.29
C SER A 163 0.39 17.50 4.36
N SER A 164 1.08 17.81 5.46
CA SER A 164 2.44 17.33 5.71
C SER A 164 2.44 15.87 6.14
N PHE A 165 3.48 15.12 5.78
CA PHE A 165 3.62 13.73 6.18
C PHE A 165 5.03 13.38 6.64
N MET A 166 5.12 12.38 7.53
CA MET A 166 6.38 11.86 8.03
C MET A 166 6.83 10.67 7.18
N THR A 167 8.12 10.65 6.82
CA THR A 167 8.70 9.55 6.04
C THR A 167 10.21 9.42 6.26
N TYR A 168 10.76 8.23 6.01
CA TYR A 168 12.21 8.07 5.91
C TYR A 168 12.71 8.62 4.59
N ILE A 169 13.90 9.24 4.60
CA ILE A 169 14.62 9.62 3.39
C ILE A 169 15.98 8.93 3.39
N VAL A 170 16.31 8.32 2.27
CA VAL A 170 17.63 7.71 2.02
C VAL A 170 18.34 8.55 0.97
N PHE A 171 19.51 9.10 1.32
CA PHE A 171 20.33 9.92 0.44
C PHE A 171 21.51 9.12 -0.13
N GLY A 172 22.09 9.60 -1.22
CA GLY A 172 23.35 9.12 -1.78
C GLY A 172 23.28 7.79 -2.51
N VAL A 173 22.08 7.38 -2.94
CA VAL A 173 21.90 6.16 -3.73
C VAL A 173 22.47 6.37 -5.15
N ASN A 174 23.16 5.35 -5.68
CA ASN A 174 23.66 5.43 -7.05
C ASN A 174 22.51 5.34 -8.04
N GLU A 175 22.43 6.28 -8.97
CA GLU A 175 21.40 6.36 -10.00
C GLU A 175 21.37 5.10 -10.91
N SER A 176 22.49 4.43 -11.10
CA SER A 176 22.53 3.16 -11.84
C SER A 176 21.68 2.06 -11.20
N ASN A 177 21.31 2.20 -9.92
CA ASN A 177 20.43 1.27 -9.23
C ASN A 177 18.94 1.59 -9.45
N PHE A 178 18.60 2.68 -10.16
CA PHE A 178 17.22 3.13 -10.37
C PHE A 178 16.31 2.01 -10.92
N THR A 179 16.81 1.24 -11.90
CA THR A 179 16.05 0.12 -12.48
C THR A 179 15.80 -1.03 -11.52
N ARG A 180 16.49 -1.07 -10.38
CA ARG A 180 16.34 -2.08 -9.33
C ARG A 180 15.50 -1.60 -8.15
N ILE A 181 15.18 -0.29 -8.12
CA ILE A 181 14.30 0.29 -7.10
C ILE A 181 12.85 -0.10 -7.43
N ASP A 182 12.06 -0.46 -6.41
CA ASP A 182 10.63 -0.82 -6.53
C ASP A 182 10.35 -1.96 -7.53
N THR A 183 11.27 -2.93 -7.66
CA THR A 183 11.03 -4.16 -8.44
C THR A 183 10.26 -5.22 -7.65
N GLY A 184 9.95 -4.95 -6.38
CA GLY A 184 9.22 -5.84 -5.50
C GLY A 184 7.75 -5.99 -5.91
N ARG A 185 7.21 -7.21 -5.79
CA ARG A 185 5.77 -7.47 -5.96
C ARG A 185 4.99 -6.66 -4.92
N LYS A 186 4.08 -5.81 -5.36
CA LYS A 186 3.13 -5.14 -4.45
C LYS A 186 2.30 -6.19 -3.71
N ARG A 187 2.16 -6.01 -2.39
CA ARG A 187 1.27 -6.86 -1.59
C ARG A 187 -0.16 -6.75 -2.14
N THR A 188 -0.82 -7.88 -2.24
CA THR A 188 -2.21 -7.99 -2.66
C THR A 188 -3.11 -8.20 -1.45
N ASN A 189 -4.43 -8.06 -1.61
CA ASN A 189 -5.40 -8.43 -0.58
C ASN A 189 -5.21 -9.88 -0.12
N ILE A 190 -4.81 -10.78 -1.00
CA ILE A 190 -4.51 -12.18 -0.66
C ILE A 190 -3.33 -12.28 0.29
N ASP A 191 -2.26 -11.50 0.04
CA ASP A 191 -1.08 -11.47 0.89
C ASP A 191 -1.43 -10.92 2.29
N ALA A 192 -2.28 -9.87 2.36
CA ALA A 192 -2.75 -9.31 3.63
C ALA A 192 -3.56 -10.33 4.45
N PHE A 193 -4.47 -11.07 3.80
CA PHE A 193 -5.25 -12.12 4.45
C PHE A 193 -4.36 -13.29 4.92
N HIS A 194 -3.35 -13.66 4.14
CA HIS A 194 -2.36 -14.67 4.53
C HIS A 194 -1.55 -14.24 5.77
N ILE A 195 -1.04 -13.01 5.78
CA ILE A 195 -0.30 -12.42 6.92
C ILE A 195 -1.18 -12.35 8.17
N ALA A 196 -2.47 -12.06 8.01
CA ALA A 196 -3.43 -12.04 9.10
C ALA A 196 -3.84 -13.45 9.60
N GLY A 197 -3.29 -14.53 9.04
CA GLY A 197 -3.58 -15.91 9.42
C GLY A 197 -4.96 -16.40 8.99
N VAL A 198 -5.62 -15.73 8.03
CA VAL A 198 -6.96 -16.10 7.57
C VAL A 198 -6.90 -17.42 6.78
N PRO A 199 -7.70 -18.44 7.13
CA PRO A 199 -7.76 -19.70 6.39
C PRO A 199 -8.19 -19.49 4.93
N ASN A 200 -7.57 -20.24 3.99
CA ASN A 200 -7.85 -20.14 2.56
C ASN A 200 -7.80 -18.67 2.03
N PRO A 201 -6.70 -17.94 2.21
CA PRO A 201 -6.62 -16.49 2.04
C PRO A 201 -7.03 -16.00 0.66
N SER A 202 -6.75 -16.78 -0.40
CA SER A 202 -7.16 -16.44 -1.78
C SER A 202 -8.68 -16.43 -1.97
N ALA A 203 -9.36 -17.45 -1.46
CA ALA A 203 -10.82 -17.53 -1.54
C ALA A 203 -11.47 -16.51 -0.58
N ALA A 204 -10.93 -16.38 0.63
CA ALA A 204 -11.43 -15.46 1.66
C ALA A 204 -11.32 -13.98 1.21
N ALA A 205 -10.19 -13.54 0.67
CA ALA A 205 -10.01 -12.17 0.18
C ALA A 205 -11.00 -11.84 -0.96
N LYS A 206 -11.21 -12.77 -1.89
CA LYS A 206 -12.19 -12.60 -2.96
C LYS A 206 -13.63 -12.59 -2.43
N ALA A 207 -13.93 -13.43 -1.44
CA ALA A 207 -15.24 -13.47 -0.80
C ALA A 207 -15.53 -12.16 -0.03
N ALA A 208 -14.58 -11.68 0.76
CA ALA A 208 -14.70 -10.41 1.48
C ALA A 208 -14.95 -9.23 0.53
N ARG A 209 -14.18 -9.16 -0.57
CA ARG A 209 -14.38 -8.14 -1.61
C ARG A 209 -15.80 -8.19 -2.17
N TRP A 210 -16.30 -9.37 -2.52
CA TRP A 210 -17.66 -9.53 -3.06
C TRP A 210 -18.74 -9.24 -2.03
N LEU A 211 -18.53 -9.63 -0.78
CA LEU A 211 -19.46 -9.33 0.30
C LEU A 211 -19.61 -7.81 0.50
N ARG A 212 -18.50 -7.09 0.43
CA ARG A 212 -18.51 -5.62 0.52
C ARG A 212 -19.18 -4.99 -0.69
N ILE A 213 -18.83 -5.39 -1.91
CA ILE A 213 -19.48 -4.90 -3.14
C ILE A 213 -21.00 -5.14 -3.08
N TYR A 214 -21.43 -6.33 -2.65
CA TYR A 214 -22.85 -6.63 -2.55
C TYR A 214 -23.58 -5.73 -1.56
N SER A 215 -22.91 -5.32 -0.48
CA SER A 215 -23.51 -4.42 0.52
C SER A 215 -23.56 -2.96 0.08
N GLU A 216 -22.67 -2.54 -0.81
CA GLU A 216 -22.56 -1.14 -1.28
C GLU A 216 -23.26 -0.96 -2.64
N ASN A 217 -22.76 -1.62 -3.68
CA ASN A 217 -23.34 -1.64 -5.02
C ASN A 217 -22.95 -2.91 -5.78
N PRO A 218 -23.85 -3.91 -5.89
CA PRO A 218 -23.51 -5.23 -6.44
C PRO A 218 -23.16 -5.24 -7.93
N GLU A 219 -23.44 -4.18 -8.67
CA GLU A 219 -23.12 -4.06 -10.09
C GLU A 219 -21.84 -3.28 -10.36
N ASP A 220 -21.39 -2.46 -9.41
CA ASP A 220 -20.15 -1.69 -9.56
C ASP A 220 -18.91 -2.56 -9.29
N ARG A 221 -18.12 -2.73 -10.32
CA ARG A 221 -16.86 -3.49 -10.27
C ARG A 221 -15.62 -2.59 -10.33
N SER A 222 -15.80 -1.30 -10.52
CA SER A 222 -14.70 -0.34 -10.59
C SER A 222 -14.04 -0.13 -9.24
N VAL A 223 -14.77 -0.38 -8.13
CA VAL A 223 -14.30 -0.19 -6.77
C VAL A 223 -13.16 -1.15 -6.46
N THR A 224 -12.04 -0.57 -6.07
CA THR A 224 -10.87 -1.29 -5.54
C THR A 224 -10.67 -0.89 -4.10
N TYR A 225 -10.55 -1.88 -3.24
CA TYR A 225 -10.26 -1.69 -1.83
C TYR A 225 -8.76 -1.88 -1.58
N THR A 226 -8.17 -1.10 -0.69
CA THR A 226 -6.80 -1.34 -0.22
C THR A 226 -6.73 -2.66 0.57
N ASN A 227 -5.50 -3.15 0.80
CA ASN A 227 -5.31 -4.39 1.54
C ASN A 227 -5.85 -4.31 2.97
N ASP A 228 -5.67 -3.16 3.62
CA ASP A 228 -6.08 -2.94 5.01
C ASP A 228 -7.57 -2.62 5.11
N ASP A 229 -8.15 -1.88 4.16
CA ASP A 229 -9.58 -1.54 4.13
C ASP A 229 -10.48 -2.77 4.18
N LEU A 230 -10.12 -3.80 3.42
CA LEU A 230 -10.95 -4.99 3.33
C LEU A 230 -10.91 -5.82 4.63
N LEU A 231 -9.73 -5.95 5.24
CA LEU A 231 -9.58 -6.64 6.52
C LEU A 231 -10.23 -5.86 7.66
N ASN A 232 -10.04 -4.54 7.70
CA ASN A 232 -10.63 -3.67 8.71
C ASN A 232 -12.16 -3.66 8.58
N TRP A 233 -12.68 -3.59 7.35
CA TRP A 233 -14.12 -3.69 7.08
C TRP A 233 -14.72 -4.98 7.63
N MET A 234 -14.05 -6.13 7.45
CA MET A 234 -14.51 -7.41 7.98
C MET A 234 -14.47 -7.49 9.50
N ARG A 235 -13.49 -6.84 10.14
CA ARG A 235 -13.26 -6.86 11.59
C ARG A 235 -14.16 -5.91 12.37
N GLN A 236 -14.87 -4.98 11.70
CA GLN A 236 -15.82 -4.11 12.39
C GLN A 236 -16.86 -4.93 13.13
N GLU A 237 -17.11 -4.55 14.38
CA GLU A 237 -18.01 -5.27 15.28
C GLU A 237 -19.41 -5.47 14.66
N GLY A 238 -19.89 -6.70 14.74
CA GLY A 238 -21.21 -7.09 14.23
C GLY A 238 -21.35 -7.13 12.69
N ARG A 239 -20.30 -6.79 11.93
CA ARG A 239 -20.40 -6.74 10.47
C ARG A 239 -20.31 -8.11 9.81
N VAL A 240 -19.29 -8.89 10.17
CA VAL A 240 -19.07 -10.23 9.63
C VAL A 240 -18.84 -11.22 10.77
N ASP A 241 -19.63 -12.28 10.78
CA ASP A 241 -19.42 -13.46 11.63
C ASP A 241 -18.27 -14.28 11.02
N ALA A 242 -17.12 -14.27 11.66
CA ALA A 242 -15.90 -14.89 11.16
C ALA A 242 -16.01 -16.40 10.99
N ASP A 243 -16.62 -17.11 11.95
CA ASP A 243 -16.75 -18.56 11.90
C ASP A 243 -17.68 -18.97 10.77
N LEU A 244 -18.84 -18.34 10.63
CA LEU A 244 -19.76 -18.57 9.54
C LEU A 244 -19.13 -18.21 8.19
N PHE A 245 -18.36 -17.13 8.12
CA PHE A 245 -17.66 -16.73 6.90
C PHE A 245 -16.66 -17.81 6.45
N HIS A 246 -15.83 -18.33 7.35
CA HIS A 246 -14.86 -19.38 7.05
C HIS A 246 -15.53 -20.70 6.67
N GLU A 247 -16.65 -21.04 7.31
CA GLU A 247 -17.48 -22.20 6.93
C GLU A 247 -17.97 -22.05 5.47
N CYS A 248 -18.49 -20.86 5.11
CA CYS A 248 -18.96 -20.59 3.75
C CYS A 248 -17.82 -20.59 2.70
N VAL A 249 -16.64 -20.11 3.05
CA VAL A 249 -15.44 -20.22 2.19
C VAL A 249 -15.10 -21.68 1.92
N SER A 250 -15.12 -22.52 2.94
CA SER A 250 -14.84 -23.95 2.82
C SER A 250 -15.87 -24.66 1.92
N HIS A 251 -17.16 -24.34 2.09
CA HIS A 251 -18.22 -24.86 1.22
C HIS A 251 -18.07 -24.42 -0.24
N ALA A 252 -17.71 -23.17 -0.48
CA ALA A 252 -17.50 -22.64 -1.83
C ALA A 252 -16.33 -23.33 -2.54
N ILE A 253 -15.24 -23.62 -1.82
CA ILE A 253 -14.10 -24.40 -2.34
C ILE A 253 -14.55 -25.79 -2.74
N ALA A 254 -15.36 -26.46 -1.90
CA ALA A 254 -15.91 -27.77 -2.21
C ALA A 254 -16.81 -27.73 -3.44
N ILE A 255 -17.72 -26.77 -3.55
CA ILE A 255 -18.57 -26.59 -4.75
C ILE A 255 -17.71 -26.38 -5.99
N LYS A 256 -16.67 -25.52 -5.94
CA LYS A 256 -15.78 -25.31 -7.08
C LYS A 256 -15.07 -26.58 -7.51
N LYS A 257 -14.59 -27.37 -6.56
CA LYS A 257 -13.96 -28.66 -6.83
C LYS A 257 -14.92 -29.59 -7.54
N ASP A 258 -16.14 -29.75 -7.03
CA ASP A 258 -17.13 -30.66 -7.55
C ASP A 258 -17.77 -30.15 -8.85
N SER A 259 -17.91 -28.83 -9.03
CA SER A 259 -18.46 -28.22 -10.26
C SER A 259 -17.60 -28.47 -11.51
N LYS A 260 -16.31 -28.74 -11.35
CA LYS A 260 -15.45 -29.19 -12.46
C LYS A 260 -15.87 -30.54 -13.02
N LEU A 261 -16.37 -31.43 -12.18
CA LEU A 261 -16.89 -32.72 -12.59
C LEU A 261 -18.14 -32.58 -13.48
N HIS A 262 -18.90 -31.50 -13.26
CA HIS A 262 -20.11 -31.16 -14.04
C HIS A 262 -19.82 -30.22 -15.21
N LYS A 263 -18.54 -29.95 -15.53
CA LYS A 263 -18.09 -29.03 -16.59
C LYS A 263 -18.61 -27.60 -16.43
N CYS A 264 -18.89 -27.20 -15.19
CA CYS A 264 -19.28 -25.83 -14.83
C CYS A 264 -18.35 -25.30 -13.73
N GLU A 265 -17.57 -24.28 -14.04
CA GLU A 265 -16.65 -23.67 -13.07
C GLU A 265 -17.36 -22.58 -12.26
N MET A 266 -17.46 -22.81 -10.96
CA MET A 266 -17.98 -21.83 -10.00
C MET A 266 -16.80 -21.17 -9.26
N PRO A 267 -16.63 -19.84 -9.33
CA PRO A 267 -15.57 -19.16 -8.60
C PRO A 267 -15.83 -19.21 -7.09
N GLU A 268 -14.82 -19.60 -6.31
CA GLU A 268 -14.97 -19.78 -4.85
C GLU A 268 -15.27 -18.47 -4.09
N GLY A 269 -14.66 -17.36 -4.49
CA GLY A 269 -14.83 -16.11 -3.75
C GLY A 269 -16.26 -15.56 -3.79
N PRO A 270 -16.82 -15.25 -4.98
CA PRO A 270 -18.21 -14.82 -5.11
C PRO A 270 -19.20 -15.82 -4.51
N MET A 271 -18.98 -17.13 -4.72
CA MET A 271 -19.84 -18.16 -4.16
C MET A 271 -19.83 -18.12 -2.62
N ALA A 272 -18.66 -17.99 -1.98
CA ALA A 272 -18.56 -17.91 -0.53
C ALA A 272 -19.32 -16.70 0.02
N ALA A 273 -19.24 -15.54 -0.64
CA ALA A 273 -20.00 -14.36 -0.26
C ALA A 273 -21.52 -14.59 -0.34
N LEU A 274 -21.99 -15.22 -1.42
CA LEU A 274 -23.42 -15.57 -1.55
C LEU A 274 -23.86 -16.57 -0.50
N LEU A 275 -23.08 -17.62 -0.24
CA LEU A 275 -23.40 -18.59 0.80
C LEU A 275 -23.49 -17.96 2.18
N TYR A 276 -22.59 -17.02 2.49
CA TYR A 276 -22.68 -16.24 3.73
C TYR A 276 -23.99 -15.46 3.82
N LEU A 277 -24.38 -14.75 2.78
CA LEU A 277 -25.64 -14.02 2.73
C LEU A 277 -26.86 -14.95 2.79
N PHE A 278 -26.82 -16.11 2.14
CA PHE A 278 -27.86 -17.12 2.20
C PHE A 278 -27.98 -17.69 3.62
N ALA A 279 -26.85 -17.96 4.28
CA ALA A 279 -26.83 -18.45 5.67
C ALA A 279 -27.43 -17.45 6.66
N LYS A 280 -27.23 -16.14 6.43
CA LYS A 280 -27.87 -15.09 7.22
C LYS A 280 -29.40 -15.09 7.09
N LYS A 281 -29.94 -15.65 6.02
CA LYS A 281 -31.39 -15.87 5.84
C LYS A 281 -31.83 -17.22 6.45
N SER A 282 -31.15 -18.29 6.10
CA SER A 282 -31.37 -19.63 6.64
C SER A 282 -30.15 -20.50 6.48
N LYS A 283 -29.44 -20.78 7.58
CA LYS A 283 -28.25 -21.68 7.55
C LYS A 283 -28.64 -23.12 7.07
N LYS A 284 -29.83 -23.61 7.50
CA LYS A 284 -30.33 -24.92 7.09
C LYS A 284 -30.51 -25.03 5.57
N ASP A 285 -31.16 -24.02 4.97
CA ASP A 285 -31.42 -24.01 3.53
C ASP A 285 -30.11 -23.81 2.77
N MET A 286 -29.19 -22.96 3.27
CA MET A 286 -27.86 -22.78 2.68
C MET A 286 -27.09 -24.09 2.60
N LEU A 287 -27.08 -24.91 3.65
CA LEU A 287 -26.40 -26.19 3.66
C LEU A 287 -27.04 -27.18 2.65
N GLN A 288 -28.37 -27.16 2.54
CA GLN A 288 -29.08 -27.97 1.53
C GLN A 288 -28.74 -27.49 0.11
N PHE A 289 -28.72 -26.17 -0.13
CA PHE A 289 -28.31 -25.61 -1.42
C PHE A 289 -26.88 -26.00 -1.78
N VAL A 290 -25.94 -25.94 -0.83
CA VAL A 290 -24.55 -26.41 -1.00
C VAL A 290 -24.53 -27.87 -1.45
N SER A 291 -25.34 -28.75 -0.83
CA SER A 291 -25.39 -30.17 -1.20
C SER A 291 -25.80 -30.35 -2.65
N PHE A 292 -26.82 -29.62 -3.13
CA PHE A 292 -27.26 -29.67 -4.52
C PHE A 292 -26.20 -29.15 -5.48
N MET A 293 -25.54 -28.05 -5.13
CA MET A 293 -24.48 -27.49 -5.96
C MET A 293 -23.28 -28.40 -6.10
N ARG A 294 -22.93 -29.16 -5.05
CA ARG A 294 -21.85 -30.14 -5.09
C ARG A 294 -22.20 -31.37 -5.94
N ILE A 295 -23.41 -31.88 -5.80
CA ILE A 295 -23.88 -33.06 -6.58
C ILE A 295 -24.07 -32.68 -8.06
N GLY A 296 -24.58 -31.49 -8.35
CA GLY A 296 -24.72 -30.91 -9.69
C GLY A 296 -25.81 -31.54 -10.57
N ASN A 297 -26.42 -32.66 -10.18
CA ASN A 297 -27.41 -33.39 -10.95
C ASN A 297 -28.85 -33.27 -10.40
N LYS A 298 -29.08 -32.36 -9.48
CA LYS A 298 -30.38 -32.04 -8.88
C LYS A 298 -30.67 -30.52 -9.02
N GLN A 299 -31.99 -30.20 -8.99
CA GLN A 299 -32.37 -28.78 -8.90
C GLN A 299 -31.99 -28.19 -7.53
N PRO A 300 -31.55 -26.93 -7.46
CA PRO A 300 -31.49 -25.94 -8.53
C PRO A 300 -30.18 -25.98 -9.37
N ALA A 301 -29.19 -26.82 -9.00
CA ALA A 301 -27.86 -26.83 -9.61
C ALA A 301 -27.89 -27.15 -11.12
N ILE A 302 -28.69 -28.13 -11.55
CA ILE A 302 -28.81 -28.49 -12.97
C ILE A 302 -29.13 -27.25 -13.83
N SER A 303 -30.19 -26.54 -13.51
CA SER A 303 -30.64 -25.40 -14.31
C SER A 303 -29.66 -24.23 -14.23
N LEU A 304 -29.06 -24.01 -13.04
CA LEU A 304 -28.08 -22.96 -12.86
C LEU A 304 -26.81 -23.22 -13.70
N TYR A 305 -26.28 -24.45 -13.64
CA TYR A 305 -25.08 -24.80 -14.40
C TYR A 305 -25.34 -24.78 -15.91
N ALA A 306 -26.49 -25.24 -16.37
CA ALA A 306 -26.88 -25.17 -17.77
C ALA A 306 -27.00 -23.70 -18.24
N SER A 307 -27.65 -22.84 -17.45
CA SER A 307 -27.79 -21.41 -17.73
C SER A 307 -26.41 -20.70 -17.83
N ILE A 308 -25.47 -20.98 -16.92
CA ILE A 308 -24.13 -20.41 -16.94
C ILE A 308 -23.33 -20.93 -18.13
N LYS A 309 -23.41 -22.23 -18.41
CA LYS A 309 -22.72 -22.87 -19.54
C LYS A 309 -23.18 -22.32 -20.88
N LYS A 310 -24.47 -22.08 -21.06
CA LYS A 310 -25.02 -21.47 -22.26
C LYS A 310 -24.41 -20.07 -22.51
N VAL A 311 -24.41 -19.22 -21.52
CA VAL A 311 -23.82 -17.86 -21.66
C VAL A 311 -22.31 -17.94 -21.94
N LYS A 312 -21.60 -18.92 -21.37
CA LYS A 312 -20.18 -19.14 -21.65
C LYS A 312 -19.94 -19.47 -23.14
N GLY A 313 -20.80 -20.27 -23.73
CA GLY A 313 -20.76 -20.58 -25.16
C GLY A 313 -20.97 -19.34 -26.03
N ASP A 314 -21.97 -18.54 -25.69
CA ASP A 314 -22.36 -17.35 -26.47
C ASP A 314 -21.34 -16.20 -26.36
N SER A 315 -20.58 -16.10 -25.25
CA SER A 315 -19.63 -15.00 -24.98
C SER A 315 -18.15 -15.34 -25.23
N GLY A 316 -17.87 -16.43 -25.95
CA GLY A 316 -16.48 -16.77 -26.32
C GLY A 316 -15.56 -17.14 -25.15
N GLY A 317 -16.12 -17.57 -24.01
CA GLY A 317 -15.35 -18.21 -22.94
C GLY A 317 -15.30 -17.53 -21.57
N ARG A 318 -15.68 -16.27 -21.41
CA ARG A 318 -15.77 -15.61 -20.11
C ARG A 318 -17.18 -15.18 -19.76
N VAL A 319 -17.75 -15.75 -18.71
CA VAL A 319 -19.03 -15.28 -18.16
C VAL A 319 -18.77 -14.12 -17.22
N ASN A 320 -19.54 -13.06 -17.36
CA ASN A 320 -19.54 -11.96 -16.41
C ASN A 320 -19.90 -12.47 -15.02
N GLU A 321 -19.08 -12.12 -14.00
CA GLU A 321 -19.31 -12.56 -12.63
C GLU A 321 -20.59 -11.98 -12.02
N VAL A 322 -20.98 -10.75 -12.38
CA VAL A 322 -22.24 -10.12 -11.95
C VAL A 322 -23.42 -10.93 -12.43
N LEU A 323 -23.43 -11.34 -13.71
CA LEU A 323 -24.45 -12.19 -14.30
C LEU A 323 -24.52 -13.53 -13.58
N ARG A 324 -23.37 -14.19 -13.36
CA ARG A 324 -23.31 -15.49 -12.66
C ARG A 324 -23.88 -15.38 -11.25
N ASN A 325 -23.50 -14.37 -10.50
CA ASN A 325 -23.96 -14.15 -9.14
C ASN A 325 -25.45 -13.84 -9.11
N GLY A 326 -25.95 -12.96 -9.99
CA GLY A 326 -27.38 -12.66 -10.10
C GLY A 326 -28.22 -13.89 -10.40
N ARG A 327 -27.80 -14.73 -11.36
CA ARG A 327 -28.48 -16.01 -11.64
C ARG A 327 -28.40 -17.01 -10.49
N THR A 328 -27.32 -17.00 -9.72
CA THR A 328 -27.22 -17.83 -8.52
C THR A 328 -28.22 -17.38 -7.46
N ILE A 329 -28.41 -16.06 -7.27
CA ILE A 329 -29.43 -15.53 -6.37
C ILE A 329 -30.84 -15.87 -6.87
N GLN A 330 -31.11 -15.74 -8.18
CA GLN A 330 -32.40 -16.17 -8.74
C GLN A 330 -32.67 -17.66 -8.48
N ALA A 331 -31.66 -18.53 -8.67
CA ALA A 331 -31.79 -19.97 -8.41
C ALA A 331 -32.06 -20.25 -6.92
N TRP A 332 -31.38 -19.57 -6.01
CA TRP A 332 -31.62 -19.64 -4.57
C TRP A 332 -33.04 -19.22 -4.21
N ASN A 333 -33.50 -18.04 -4.67
CA ASN A 333 -34.82 -17.49 -4.36
C ASN A 333 -35.95 -18.40 -4.86
N LEU A 334 -35.90 -18.79 -6.14
CA LEU A 334 -36.92 -19.69 -6.73
C LEU A 334 -36.99 -21.03 -5.99
N TRP A 335 -35.83 -21.62 -5.66
CA TRP A 335 -35.80 -22.88 -4.95
C TRP A 335 -36.38 -22.76 -3.53
N ARG A 336 -36.05 -21.71 -2.78
CA ARG A 336 -36.59 -21.49 -1.43
C ARG A 336 -38.09 -21.26 -1.43
N GLU A 337 -38.61 -20.59 -2.45
CA GLU A 337 -40.03 -20.33 -2.62
C GLU A 337 -40.79 -21.56 -3.14
N GLY A 338 -40.13 -22.71 -3.30
CA GLY A 338 -40.73 -23.93 -3.87
C GLY A 338 -41.12 -23.81 -5.35
N LYS A 339 -40.65 -22.75 -6.02
CA LYS A 339 -40.92 -22.53 -7.44
C LYS A 339 -39.99 -23.36 -8.33
N ARG A 340 -40.45 -23.63 -9.53
CA ARG A 340 -39.66 -24.38 -10.51
C ARG A 340 -38.44 -23.55 -10.94
N VAL A 341 -37.22 -24.11 -10.73
CA VAL A 341 -35.99 -23.57 -11.26
C VAL A 341 -35.77 -24.12 -12.67
N SER A 342 -35.63 -23.25 -13.66
CA SER A 342 -35.37 -23.61 -15.06
C SER A 342 -34.41 -22.58 -15.69
N GLU A 343 -33.75 -22.94 -16.78
CA GLU A 343 -32.88 -22.00 -17.51
C GLU A 343 -33.62 -20.74 -17.96
N LYS A 344 -34.93 -20.85 -18.28
CA LYS A 344 -35.76 -19.70 -18.68
C LYS A 344 -36.00 -18.70 -17.55
N ASN A 345 -36.07 -19.22 -16.30
CA ASN A 345 -36.32 -18.36 -15.12
C ASN A 345 -35.01 -17.78 -14.53
N LEU A 346 -33.86 -18.26 -15.00
CA LEU A 346 -32.52 -17.75 -14.65
C LEU A 346 -32.04 -16.80 -15.75
N ASN A 347 -32.75 -15.68 -15.91
CA ASN A 347 -32.62 -14.77 -17.04
C ASN A 347 -31.96 -13.43 -16.71
N TYR A 348 -31.56 -13.23 -15.46
CA TYR A 348 -30.92 -11.97 -15.05
C TYR A 348 -29.83 -11.55 -16.04
N THR A 349 -29.87 -10.29 -16.44
CA THR A 349 -28.93 -9.63 -17.35
C THR A 349 -28.44 -8.33 -16.69
N PRO A 350 -27.12 -8.17 -16.44
CA PRO A 350 -26.58 -6.94 -15.88
C PRO A 350 -26.94 -5.71 -16.74
N LEU A 351 -27.18 -4.58 -16.10
CA LEU A 351 -27.54 -3.28 -16.69
C LEU A 351 -28.94 -3.19 -17.31
N SER A 352 -29.61 -4.33 -17.55
CA SER A 352 -30.99 -4.35 -18.07
C SER A 352 -32.00 -4.64 -16.99
N ASP A 353 -31.62 -5.39 -15.97
CA ASP A 353 -32.48 -5.84 -14.88
C ASP A 353 -31.94 -5.32 -13.54
N ASP A 354 -32.81 -5.08 -12.58
CA ASP A 354 -32.40 -4.78 -11.20
C ASP A 354 -31.67 -6.01 -10.61
N TYR A 355 -30.59 -5.74 -9.86
CA TYR A 355 -29.81 -6.81 -9.25
C TYR A 355 -30.69 -7.60 -8.26
N PRO A 356 -30.74 -8.95 -8.37
CA PRO A 356 -31.65 -9.75 -7.56
C PRO A 356 -31.37 -9.62 -6.07
N LYS A 357 -32.40 -9.33 -5.28
CA LYS A 357 -32.31 -9.30 -3.80
C LYS A 357 -32.45 -10.72 -3.26
N ILE A 358 -31.69 -11.04 -2.22
CA ILE A 358 -31.74 -12.34 -1.54
C ILE A 358 -32.94 -12.38 -0.60
N VAL A 359 -33.88 -13.31 -0.80
CA VAL A 359 -35.05 -13.56 0.03
C VAL A 359 -34.84 -14.71 1.01
#